data_f0d531b08e3d14e10c67cef530c80972
#
_entry.id   f0d531b08e3d14e10c67cef530c80972
#
_cell.length_a   1.000
_cell.length_b   1.000
_cell.length_c   1.000
_cell.angle_alpha   90.00
_cell.angle_beta   90.00
_cell.angle_gamma   90.00
#
_symmetry.space_group_name_H-M   'P 1'
#
loop_
_entity.id
_entity.type
_entity.pdbx_description
1 polymer ?
#
loop_
_entity_poly.entity_id
_entity_poly.type
_entity_poly.pdbx_seq_one_letter_code
_entity_poly.pdbx_strand_id
1 'polypeptide(L)'
;MNASATLFEQHDFSYGGHRLAYETVGEGMPFVLLHGILLDAHLNRELATRFAVEGYRVILLDLLGHGRSDKSSDPKDHRADFYADQVIALLDHLGIEQALIGGVSLGCIVSLHVAAKAPQRVAGLFLEMPVMEWSAPWAAILLSPLLLAARFMRPAYDPLTRFMRGLPRPRELRYEWLASVMNTLSLDPPVVAAILHGVLVGPVVPSESQRRGMIMPALVIGHALDKLHEFRDARDLARQLPEAQLLEAHHILELRTRPERLWPEISAFLRQVQEVALDTQAPTARIAAPQAQAESAGQLRLRFELAVKKVRSAPADGPFKPSNELKLKMYALYRQAIDGDVQGKRPGMLDVVARYKYDAWAMAKGLSAEDAMRKYLEEVAKVEQQLG
;
A
#
# COMPACT_ATOMS: atom_id res chain seq x y z
N MET A 1 29.03 -3.22 1.91
CA MET A 1 27.78 -3.84 2.43
C MET A 1 26.63 -2.89 2.10
N ASN A 2 25.77 -3.25 1.13
CA ASN A 2 24.66 -2.42 0.72
C ASN A 2 23.51 -2.58 1.73
N ALA A 3 23.42 -1.67 2.69
CA ALA A 3 22.17 -1.46 3.39
C ALA A 3 21.22 -0.65 2.48
N SER A 4 20.56 -1.34 1.55
CA SER A 4 19.30 -0.85 1.03
C SER A 4 18.34 -0.97 2.20
N ALA A 5 18.15 0.10 2.95
CA ALA A 5 17.12 0.17 3.97
C ALA A 5 15.82 -0.26 3.29
N THR A 6 15.24 -1.35 3.74
CA THR A 6 13.95 -1.83 3.23
C THR A 6 12.94 -0.77 3.63
N LEU A 7 12.30 -0.15 2.64
CA LEU A 7 11.29 0.89 2.85
C LEU A 7 10.15 0.40 3.76
N PHE A 8 9.92 -0.90 3.75
CA PHE A 8 8.90 -1.59 4.54
C PHE A 8 9.53 -2.38 5.68
N GLU A 9 9.09 -2.10 6.90
CA GLU A 9 9.44 -2.90 8.07
C GLU A 9 8.53 -4.12 8.15
N GLN A 10 9.14 -5.30 8.35
CA GLN A 10 8.42 -6.57 8.35
C GLN A 10 8.23 -7.07 9.78
N HIS A 11 7.02 -7.49 10.09
CA HIS A 11 6.60 -7.94 11.42
C HIS A 11 5.69 -9.16 11.32
N ASP A 12 5.50 -9.82 12.47
CA ASP A 12 4.56 -10.93 12.64
C ASP A 12 3.81 -10.78 13.96
N PHE A 13 2.60 -11.34 14.03
CA PHE A 13 1.86 -11.55 15.28
C PHE A 13 1.09 -12.85 15.22
N SER A 14 0.57 -13.31 16.35
CA SER A 14 -0.18 -14.56 16.43
C SER A 14 -1.66 -14.30 16.70
N TYR A 15 -2.54 -14.97 15.92
CA TYR A 15 -3.96 -14.95 16.12
C TYR A 15 -4.59 -16.31 15.79
N GLY A 16 -5.46 -16.87 16.64
CA GLY A 16 -6.15 -18.12 16.40
C GLY A 16 -5.22 -19.33 16.21
N GLY A 17 -4.01 -19.31 16.76
CA GLY A 17 -3.01 -20.37 16.59
C GLY A 17 -2.19 -20.26 15.31
N HIS A 18 -2.38 -19.21 14.51
CA HIS A 18 -1.64 -18.93 13.28
C HIS A 18 -0.74 -17.72 13.43
N ARG A 19 0.42 -17.74 12.75
CA ARG A 19 1.29 -16.57 12.58
C ARG A 19 0.80 -15.76 11.39
N LEU A 20 0.54 -14.50 11.63
CA LEU A 20 0.13 -13.53 10.62
C LEU A 20 1.24 -12.50 10.41
N ALA A 21 1.58 -12.25 9.15
CA ALA A 21 2.62 -11.31 8.78
C ALA A 21 2.02 -9.97 8.34
N TYR A 22 2.67 -8.88 8.71
CA TYR A 22 2.33 -7.55 8.22
C TYR A 22 3.58 -6.73 7.95
N GLU A 23 3.41 -5.66 7.21
CA GLU A 23 4.48 -4.71 6.90
C GLU A 23 4.01 -3.30 7.25
N THR A 24 4.95 -2.44 7.64
CA THR A 24 4.64 -1.03 7.92
C THR A 24 5.51 -0.09 7.10
N VAL A 25 4.93 1.05 6.72
CA VAL A 25 5.63 2.15 6.06
C VAL A 25 5.02 3.48 6.48
N GLY A 26 5.87 4.49 6.70
CA GLY A 26 5.46 5.83 7.12
C GLY A 26 5.15 5.96 8.60
N GLU A 27 4.75 7.15 8.98
CA GLU A 27 4.42 7.56 10.34
C GLU A 27 3.12 8.36 10.35
N GLY A 28 2.47 8.48 11.50
CA GLY A 28 1.26 9.26 11.68
C GLY A 28 0.02 8.41 11.91
N MET A 29 -1.13 8.82 11.35
CA MET A 29 -2.40 8.15 11.57
C MET A 29 -2.37 6.71 11.04
N PRO A 30 -2.80 5.69 11.83
CA PRO A 30 -2.81 4.31 11.35
C PRO A 30 -3.77 4.09 10.18
N PHE A 31 -3.31 3.37 9.16
CA PHE A 31 -4.12 2.91 8.03
C PHE A 31 -3.85 1.43 7.76
N VAL A 32 -4.81 0.55 8.04
CA VAL A 32 -4.73 -0.86 7.66
C VAL A 32 -5.26 -1.02 6.24
N LEU A 33 -4.38 -1.33 5.29
CA LEU A 33 -4.71 -1.49 3.87
C LEU A 33 -4.60 -2.96 3.45
N LEU A 34 -5.73 -3.54 3.05
CA LEU A 34 -5.90 -4.97 2.78
C LEU A 34 -5.83 -5.28 1.28
N HIS A 35 -5.25 -6.42 0.96
CA HIS A 35 -5.15 -6.94 -0.41
C HIS A 35 -6.44 -7.65 -0.88
N GLY A 36 -6.52 -7.95 -2.19
CA GLY A 36 -7.59 -8.75 -2.80
C GLY A 36 -7.40 -10.26 -2.59
N ILE A 37 -8.42 -11.03 -2.98
CA ILE A 37 -8.40 -12.50 -2.89
C ILE A 37 -7.19 -13.10 -3.61
N LEU A 38 -6.52 -14.06 -2.99
CA LEU A 38 -5.31 -14.76 -3.45
C LEU A 38 -4.06 -13.85 -3.62
N LEU A 39 -4.17 -12.54 -3.49
CA LEU A 39 -3.08 -11.58 -3.57
C LEU A 39 -2.39 -11.42 -2.19
N ASP A 40 -1.43 -10.51 -2.07
CA ASP A 40 -0.70 -10.24 -0.83
C ASP A 40 -0.33 -8.75 -0.70
N ALA A 41 0.40 -8.40 0.36
CA ALA A 41 0.84 -7.04 0.66
C ALA A 41 1.55 -6.33 -0.50
N HIS A 42 2.28 -7.06 -1.36
CA HIS A 42 3.00 -6.49 -2.51
C HIS A 42 2.08 -5.73 -3.47
N LEU A 43 0.79 -6.14 -3.58
CA LEU A 43 -0.18 -5.43 -4.42
C LEU A 43 -0.26 -3.94 -4.09
N ASN A 44 -0.21 -3.61 -2.81
CA ASN A 44 -0.50 -2.28 -2.29
C ASN A 44 0.74 -1.48 -1.90
N ARG A 45 1.97 -2.01 -2.01
CA ARG A 45 3.18 -1.34 -1.53
C ARG A 45 3.42 0.03 -2.16
N GLU A 46 3.21 0.17 -3.48
CA GLU A 46 3.37 1.49 -4.12
C GLU A 46 2.33 2.48 -3.60
N LEU A 47 1.07 2.06 -3.52
CA LEU A 47 -0.01 2.89 -2.99
C LEU A 47 0.22 3.25 -1.51
N ALA A 48 0.71 2.30 -0.71
CA ALA A 48 1.06 2.53 0.69
C ALA A 48 2.13 3.62 0.87
N THR A 49 3.13 3.69 -0.02
CA THR A 49 4.13 4.76 0.06
C THR A 49 3.53 6.15 -0.21
N ARG A 50 2.53 6.23 -1.08
CA ARG A 50 1.80 7.48 -1.34
C ARG A 50 0.97 7.92 -0.13
N PHE A 51 0.26 6.99 0.51
CA PHE A 51 -0.47 7.27 1.76
C PHE A 51 0.48 7.64 2.91
N ALA A 52 1.65 7.05 2.97
CA ALA A 52 2.67 7.41 3.96
C ALA A 52 3.16 8.86 3.78
N VAL A 53 3.27 9.35 2.54
CA VAL A 53 3.57 10.77 2.25
C VAL A 53 2.45 11.70 2.71
N GLU A 54 1.18 11.24 2.68
CA GLU A 54 0.02 11.99 3.21
C GLU A 54 -0.08 11.97 4.76
N GLY A 55 0.91 11.40 5.47
CA GLY A 55 0.95 11.40 6.94
C GLY A 55 0.28 10.19 7.59
N TYR A 56 0.25 9.06 6.90
CA TYR A 56 -0.25 7.81 7.42
C TYR A 56 0.87 6.82 7.75
N ARG A 57 0.75 6.11 8.88
CA ARG A 57 1.44 4.86 9.12
C ARG A 57 0.62 3.75 8.47
N VAL A 58 1.02 3.32 7.29
CA VAL A 58 0.29 2.27 6.54
C VAL A 58 0.75 0.90 6.99
N ILE A 59 -0.22 0.04 7.29
CA ILE A 59 -0.04 -1.33 7.77
C ILE A 59 -0.65 -2.26 6.72
N LEU A 60 0.19 -3.04 6.06
CA LEU A 60 -0.18 -4.01 5.03
C LEU A 60 -0.22 -5.40 5.68
N LEU A 61 -1.42 -5.90 5.99
CA LEU A 61 -1.61 -7.24 6.55
C LEU A 61 -1.70 -8.27 5.43
N ASP A 62 -0.89 -9.31 5.49
CA ASP A 62 -1.13 -10.56 4.76
C ASP A 62 -2.17 -11.38 5.53
N LEU A 63 -3.40 -11.46 5.01
CA LEU A 63 -4.45 -12.28 5.61
C LEU A 63 -4.04 -13.75 5.63
N LEU A 64 -4.56 -14.53 6.56
CA LEU A 64 -4.26 -15.98 6.65
C LEU A 64 -4.45 -16.65 5.28
N GLY A 65 -3.53 -17.52 4.90
CA GLY A 65 -3.49 -18.15 3.58
C GLY A 65 -2.72 -17.35 2.52
N HIS A 66 -2.45 -16.06 2.74
CA HIS A 66 -1.85 -15.15 1.75
C HIS A 66 -0.42 -14.74 2.14
N GLY A 67 0.34 -14.26 1.17
CA GLY A 67 1.66 -13.67 1.35
C GLY A 67 2.58 -14.45 2.28
N ARG A 68 3.10 -13.80 3.32
CA ARG A 68 4.00 -14.37 4.33
C ARG A 68 3.29 -14.96 5.54
N SER A 69 1.96 -14.80 5.67
CA SER A 69 1.16 -15.43 6.73
C SER A 69 1.07 -16.94 6.56
N ASP A 70 0.76 -17.65 7.64
CA ASP A 70 0.58 -19.09 7.63
C ASP A 70 -0.48 -19.54 6.62
N LYS A 71 -0.39 -20.79 6.19
CA LYS A 71 -1.22 -21.36 5.13
C LYS A 71 -2.14 -22.44 5.71
N SER A 72 -3.39 -22.07 6.04
CA SER A 72 -4.41 -23.05 6.41
C SER A 72 -5.07 -23.66 5.17
N SER A 73 -5.38 -24.94 5.23
CA SER A 73 -6.20 -25.64 4.23
C SER A 73 -7.65 -25.86 4.71
N ASP A 74 -8.03 -25.31 5.86
CA ASP A 74 -9.42 -25.35 6.34
C ASP A 74 -10.19 -24.13 5.78
N PRO A 75 -11.28 -24.35 5.00
CA PRO A 75 -12.09 -23.25 4.47
C PRO A 75 -12.70 -22.33 5.55
N LYS A 76 -12.89 -22.82 6.77
CA LYS A 76 -13.46 -22.03 7.87
C LYS A 76 -12.56 -20.85 8.25
N ASP A 77 -11.26 -21.02 8.08
CA ASP A 77 -10.24 -20.01 8.39
C ASP A 77 -10.15 -18.89 7.34
N HIS A 78 -10.91 -19.02 6.24
CA HIS A 78 -10.85 -18.12 5.09
C HIS A 78 -12.16 -17.37 4.81
N ARG A 79 -13.06 -17.31 5.79
CA ARG A 79 -14.28 -16.50 5.70
C ARG A 79 -13.97 -15.03 5.89
N ALA A 80 -14.72 -14.18 5.22
CA ALA A 80 -14.50 -12.72 5.32
C ALA A 80 -14.70 -12.15 6.73
N ASP A 81 -15.66 -12.67 7.47
CA ASP A 81 -15.90 -12.30 8.87
C ASP A 81 -14.78 -12.76 9.82
N PHE A 82 -14.12 -13.88 9.54
CA PHE A 82 -12.92 -14.34 10.27
C PHE A 82 -11.69 -13.48 9.92
N TYR A 83 -11.54 -13.07 8.67
CA TYR A 83 -10.51 -12.12 8.27
C TYR A 83 -10.67 -10.75 8.96
N ALA A 84 -11.91 -10.30 9.19
CA ALA A 84 -12.15 -9.09 9.95
C ALA A 84 -11.68 -9.22 11.42
N ASP A 85 -11.83 -10.39 12.02
CA ASP A 85 -11.30 -10.65 13.37
C ASP A 85 -9.76 -10.58 13.41
N GLN A 86 -9.07 -11.00 12.33
CA GLN A 86 -7.62 -10.84 12.22
C GLN A 86 -7.20 -9.37 12.18
N VAL A 87 -7.96 -8.51 11.50
CA VAL A 87 -7.71 -7.06 11.47
C VAL A 87 -7.91 -6.45 12.86
N ILE A 88 -8.99 -6.80 13.55
CA ILE A 88 -9.27 -6.32 14.91
C ILE A 88 -8.14 -6.78 15.86
N ALA A 89 -7.73 -8.06 15.78
CA ALA A 89 -6.62 -8.59 16.57
C ALA A 89 -5.28 -7.90 16.27
N LEU A 90 -5.04 -7.49 15.02
CA LEU A 90 -3.86 -6.71 14.65
C LEU A 90 -3.89 -5.32 15.31
N LEU A 91 -5.05 -4.64 15.31
CA LEU A 91 -5.20 -3.36 16.00
C LEU A 91 -4.93 -3.51 17.51
N ASP A 92 -5.44 -4.59 18.13
CA ASP A 92 -5.20 -4.88 19.55
C ASP A 92 -3.71 -5.16 19.82
N HIS A 93 -3.06 -5.98 18.98
CA HIS A 93 -1.64 -6.28 19.06
C HIS A 93 -0.77 -5.02 18.98
N LEU A 94 -1.15 -4.06 18.16
CA LEU A 94 -0.43 -2.80 17.96
C LEU A 94 -0.82 -1.70 18.97
N GLY A 95 -1.80 -1.92 19.84
CA GLY A 95 -2.33 -0.91 20.76
C GLY A 95 -2.99 0.27 20.03
N ILE A 96 -3.54 0.02 18.82
CA ILE A 96 -4.20 1.05 18.01
C ILE A 96 -5.67 1.08 18.38
N GLU A 97 -6.15 2.18 18.93
CA GLU A 97 -7.56 2.34 19.29
C GLU A 97 -8.46 2.51 18.06
N GLN A 98 -8.04 3.32 17.10
CA GLN A 98 -8.80 3.64 15.90
C GLN A 98 -7.87 3.81 14.69
N ALA A 99 -8.29 3.33 13.50
CA ALA A 99 -7.54 3.43 12.26
C ALA A 99 -8.45 3.69 11.05
N LEU A 100 -7.91 4.28 9.99
CA LEU A 100 -8.48 4.15 8.65
C LEU A 100 -8.35 2.67 8.24
N ILE A 101 -9.45 2.06 7.81
CA ILE A 101 -9.47 0.66 7.37
C ILE A 101 -9.89 0.63 5.90
N GLY A 102 -9.16 -0.13 5.09
CA GLY A 102 -9.52 -0.18 3.68
C GLY A 102 -8.85 -1.32 2.94
N GLY A 103 -9.18 -1.43 1.67
CA GLY A 103 -8.58 -2.44 0.81
C GLY A 103 -9.28 -2.54 -0.54
N VAL A 104 -8.82 -3.52 -1.30
CA VAL A 104 -9.30 -3.79 -2.66
C VAL A 104 -10.03 -5.13 -2.71
N SER A 105 -11.20 -5.17 -3.35
CA SER A 105 -11.98 -6.40 -3.59
C SER A 105 -12.29 -7.14 -2.27
N LEU A 106 -11.70 -8.30 -2.00
CA LEU A 106 -11.80 -8.99 -0.71
C LEU A 106 -11.47 -8.06 0.46
N GLY A 107 -10.45 -7.19 0.31
CA GLY A 107 -10.09 -6.21 1.33
C GLY A 107 -11.23 -5.23 1.65
N CYS A 108 -12.06 -4.85 0.66
CA CYS A 108 -13.28 -4.06 0.90
C CYS A 108 -14.29 -4.84 1.75
N ILE A 109 -14.53 -6.09 1.39
CA ILE A 109 -15.47 -6.98 2.12
C ILE A 109 -15.03 -7.09 3.59
N VAL A 110 -13.75 -7.37 3.82
CA VAL A 110 -13.18 -7.48 5.17
C VAL A 110 -13.31 -6.15 5.93
N SER A 111 -13.02 -5.02 5.28
CA SER A 111 -13.15 -3.67 5.89
C SER A 111 -14.59 -3.38 6.35
N LEU A 112 -15.58 -3.74 5.53
CA LEU A 112 -17.00 -3.61 5.90
C LEU A 112 -17.37 -4.51 7.09
N HIS A 113 -16.83 -5.74 7.15
CA HIS A 113 -17.03 -6.60 8.32
C HIS A 113 -16.36 -6.06 9.59
N VAL A 114 -15.17 -5.44 9.49
CA VAL A 114 -14.53 -4.74 10.61
C VAL A 114 -15.44 -3.61 11.10
N ALA A 115 -15.95 -2.77 10.19
CA ALA A 115 -16.82 -1.66 10.53
C ALA A 115 -18.16 -2.13 11.13
N ALA A 116 -18.70 -3.29 10.71
CA ALA A 116 -19.90 -3.86 11.29
C ALA A 116 -19.69 -4.45 12.69
N LYS A 117 -18.52 -5.07 12.93
CA LYS A 117 -18.18 -5.71 14.22
C LYS A 117 -17.67 -4.73 15.27
N ALA A 118 -16.87 -3.76 14.86
CA ALA A 118 -16.17 -2.83 15.75
C ALA A 118 -16.14 -1.40 15.17
N PRO A 119 -17.31 -0.75 14.98
CA PRO A 119 -17.38 0.57 14.34
C PRO A 119 -16.52 1.63 15.05
N GLN A 120 -16.37 1.53 16.37
CA GLN A 120 -15.53 2.42 17.18
C GLN A 120 -14.03 2.32 16.86
N ARG A 121 -13.59 1.24 16.19
CA ARG A 121 -12.19 1.03 15.78
C ARG A 121 -11.88 1.61 14.40
N VAL A 122 -12.90 2.15 13.69
CA VAL A 122 -12.82 2.59 12.31
C VAL A 122 -12.98 4.10 12.22
N ALA A 123 -11.89 4.81 11.91
CA ALA A 123 -11.89 6.25 11.69
C ALA A 123 -12.45 6.65 10.33
N GLY A 124 -12.36 5.75 9.36
CA GLY A 124 -12.86 5.91 8.01
C GLY A 124 -12.69 4.63 7.19
N LEU A 125 -13.32 4.59 6.02
CA LEU A 125 -13.29 3.44 5.10
C LEU A 125 -12.72 3.85 3.74
N PHE A 126 -11.69 3.12 3.26
CA PHE A 126 -11.14 3.25 1.90
C PHE A 126 -11.46 1.98 1.10
N LEU A 127 -12.43 2.04 0.21
CA LEU A 127 -13.06 0.87 -0.40
C LEU A 127 -12.88 0.89 -1.92
N GLU A 128 -11.94 0.09 -2.43
CA GLU A 128 -11.64 -0.02 -3.86
C GLU A 128 -12.18 -1.34 -4.44
N MET A 129 -12.90 -1.29 -5.54
CA MET A 129 -13.50 -2.45 -6.21
C MET A 129 -14.39 -3.29 -5.27
N PRO A 130 -15.42 -2.73 -4.64
CA PRO A 130 -16.28 -3.50 -3.77
C PRO A 130 -16.99 -4.62 -4.54
N VAL A 131 -17.06 -5.81 -3.94
CA VAL A 131 -17.82 -6.97 -4.43
C VAL A 131 -19.06 -7.10 -3.54
N MET A 132 -20.22 -6.77 -4.10
CA MET A 132 -21.48 -6.77 -3.40
C MET A 132 -22.48 -7.70 -4.09
N GLU A 133 -23.75 -7.37 -3.99
CA GLU A 133 -24.86 -8.21 -4.45
C GLU A 133 -24.84 -8.47 -5.98
N TRP A 134 -24.31 -7.54 -6.78
CA TRP A 134 -24.25 -7.65 -8.26
C TRP A 134 -23.02 -8.41 -8.74
N SER A 135 -21.86 -8.14 -8.13
CA SER A 135 -20.59 -8.78 -8.51
C SER A 135 -20.45 -10.18 -7.95
N ALA A 136 -21.02 -10.48 -6.76
CA ALA A 136 -20.80 -11.76 -6.06
C ALA A 136 -21.20 -12.99 -6.91
N PRO A 137 -22.34 -13.04 -7.65
CA PRO A 137 -22.66 -14.18 -8.50
C PRO A 137 -21.65 -14.38 -9.64
N TRP A 138 -21.18 -13.30 -10.27
CA TRP A 138 -20.15 -13.34 -11.32
C TRP A 138 -18.80 -13.77 -10.77
N ALA A 139 -18.41 -13.26 -9.60
CA ALA A 139 -17.20 -13.71 -8.91
C ALA A 139 -17.26 -15.21 -8.61
N ALA A 140 -18.40 -15.73 -8.15
CA ALA A 140 -18.59 -17.15 -7.90
C ALA A 140 -18.46 -17.97 -9.19
N ILE A 141 -19.06 -17.56 -10.29
CA ILE A 141 -18.97 -18.24 -11.60
C ILE A 141 -17.51 -18.23 -12.10
N LEU A 142 -16.83 -17.09 -12.03
CA LEU A 142 -15.47 -16.92 -12.54
C LEU A 142 -14.43 -17.68 -11.71
N LEU A 143 -14.58 -17.72 -10.39
CA LEU A 143 -13.62 -18.34 -9.48
C LEU A 143 -13.87 -19.84 -9.26
N SER A 144 -15.09 -20.35 -9.55
CA SER A 144 -15.41 -21.78 -9.38
C SER A 144 -14.53 -22.72 -10.22
N PRO A 145 -14.19 -22.45 -11.49
CA PRO A 145 -13.28 -23.31 -12.23
C PRO A 145 -11.89 -23.41 -11.58
N LEU A 146 -11.39 -22.29 -11.03
CA LEU A 146 -10.10 -22.28 -10.32
C LEU A 146 -10.19 -23.10 -9.02
N LEU A 147 -11.29 -22.98 -8.26
CA LEU A 147 -11.57 -23.79 -7.08
C LEU A 147 -11.58 -25.28 -7.42
N LEU A 148 -12.29 -25.67 -8.48
CA LEU A 148 -12.38 -27.08 -8.91
C LEU A 148 -11.01 -27.59 -9.39
N ALA A 149 -10.28 -26.80 -10.16
CA ALA A 149 -8.93 -27.15 -10.60
C ALA A 149 -7.98 -27.35 -9.40
N ALA A 150 -7.96 -26.41 -8.46
CA ALA A 150 -7.13 -26.51 -7.25
C ALA A 150 -7.49 -27.73 -6.39
N ARG A 151 -8.77 -28.11 -6.35
CA ARG A 151 -9.25 -29.25 -5.55
C ARG A 151 -9.01 -30.60 -6.21
N PHE A 152 -9.20 -30.71 -7.53
CA PHE A 152 -9.27 -32.01 -8.23
C PHE A 152 -8.15 -32.24 -9.25
N MET A 153 -7.43 -31.18 -9.70
CA MET A 153 -6.41 -31.28 -10.74
C MET A 153 -4.99 -31.08 -10.22
N ARG A 154 -4.69 -31.49 -8.99
CA ARG A 154 -3.38 -31.35 -8.33
C ARG A 154 -2.19 -31.81 -9.20
N PRO A 155 -2.22 -32.97 -9.89
CA PRO A 155 -1.09 -33.39 -10.69
C PRO A 155 -0.67 -32.43 -11.80
N ALA A 156 -1.62 -31.65 -12.34
CA ALA A 156 -1.35 -30.61 -13.33
C ALA A 156 -0.97 -29.27 -12.67
N TYR A 157 -1.47 -28.99 -11.49
CA TYR A 157 -1.27 -27.71 -10.79
C TYR A 157 0.11 -27.64 -10.09
N ASP A 158 0.54 -28.74 -9.44
CA ASP A 158 1.78 -28.79 -8.67
C ASP A 158 3.06 -28.47 -9.48
N PRO A 159 3.26 -28.91 -10.74
CA PRO A 159 4.39 -28.50 -11.54
C PRO A 159 4.43 -27.01 -11.83
N LEU A 160 3.26 -26.40 -12.11
CA LEU A 160 3.13 -24.97 -12.37
C LEU A 160 3.51 -24.15 -11.13
N THR A 161 2.98 -24.50 -9.96
CA THR A 161 3.31 -23.77 -8.72
C THR A 161 4.79 -23.88 -8.37
N ARG A 162 5.41 -25.05 -8.55
CA ARG A 162 6.85 -25.24 -8.36
C ARG A 162 7.68 -24.39 -9.31
N PHE A 163 7.31 -24.36 -10.59
CA PHE A 163 7.96 -23.50 -11.58
C PHE A 163 7.84 -22.02 -11.19
N MET A 164 6.64 -21.55 -10.86
CA MET A 164 6.37 -20.17 -10.46
C MET A 164 7.14 -19.77 -9.19
N ARG A 165 7.35 -20.68 -8.24
CA ARG A 165 8.18 -20.42 -7.05
C ARG A 165 9.65 -20.18 -7.38
N GLY A 166 10.17 -20.83 -8.41
CA GLY A 166 11.56 -20.68 -8.86
C GLY A 166 11.85 -19.36 -9.58
N LEU A 167 10.83 -18.65 -10.05
CA LEU A 167 11.02 -17.41 -10.78
C LEU A 167 11.37 -16.23 -9.85
N PRO A 168 12.34 -15.37 -10.23
CA PRO A 168 12.66 -14.17 -9.45
C PRO A 168 11.46 -13.20 -9.45
N ARG A 169 11.22 -12.56 -8.31
CA ARG A 169 10.18 -11.54 -8.18
C ARG A 169 10.71 -10.16 -8.58
N PRO A 170 9.89 -9.31 -9.22
CA PRO A 170 10.24 -7.92 -9.45
C PRO A 170 10.63 -7.22 -8.15
N ARG A 171 11.68 -6.39 -8.21
CA ARG A 171 12.18 -5.64 -7.04
C ARG A 171 11.88 -4.14 -7.11
N GLU A 172 11.42 -3.66 -8.25
CA GLU A 172 11.04 -2.27 -8.43
C GLU A 172 9.62 -2.04 -7.91
N LEU A 173 9.43 -1.01 -7.09
CA LEU A 173 8.17 -0.71 -6.41
C LEU A 173 6.97 -0.67 -7.37
N ARG A 174 7.14 -0.05 -8.53
CA ARG A 174 6.10 0.06 -9.58
C ARG A 174 5.62 -1.28 -10.17
N TYR A 175 6.40 -2.36 -9.98
CA TYR A 175 6.07 -3.70 -10.49
C TYR A 175 5.79 -4.70 -9.37
N GLU A 176 5.74 -4.28 -8.11
CA GLU A 176 5.47 -5.19 -6.99
C GLU A 176 4.05 -5.78 -7.02
N TRP A 177 3.08 -5.10 -7.65
CA TRP A 177 1.78 -5.70 -7.93
C TRP A 177 1.90 -7.00 -8.77
N LEU A 178 2.86 -7.07 -9.69
CA LEU A 178 3.16 -8.28 -10.46
C LEU A 178 3.79 -9.36 -9.57
N ALA A 179 4.61 -8.99 -8.58
CA ALA A 179 5.11 -9.94 -7.58
C ALA A 179 3.96 -10.60 -6.81
N SER A 180 2.93 -9.84 -6.43
CA SER A 180 1.72 -10.37 -5.78
C SER A 180 1.00 -11.40 -6.67
N VAL A 181 0.82 -11.11 -7.97
CA VAL A 181 0.25 -12.07 -8.93
C VAL A 181 1.11 -13.33 -9.05
N MET A 182 2.44 -13.19 -9.13
CA MET A 182 3.35 -14.34 -9.19
C MET A 182 3.30 -15.17 -7.90
N ASN A 183 3.13 -14.53 -6.73
CA ASN A 183 2.97 -15.21 -5.45
C ASN A 183 1.64 -16.00 -5.41
N THR A 184 0.56 -15.45 -5.96
CA THR A 184 -0.72 -16.16 -6.15
C THR A 184 -0.53 -17.46 -6.93
N LEU A 185 0.16 -17.40 -8.07
CA LEU A 185 0.44 -18.58 -8.91
C LEU A 185 1.40 -19.58 -8.25
N SER A 186 2.02 -19.20 -7.12
CA SER A 186 2.94 -20.02 -6.34
C SER A 186 2.27 -20.65 -5.10
N LEU A 187 0.99 -20.36 -4.84
CA LEU A 187 0.25 -20.91 -3.70
C LEU A 187 -0.02 -22.41 -3.90
N ASP A 188 0.00 -23.16 -2.80
CA ASP A 188 -0.37 -24.57 -2.82
C ASP A 188 -1.86 -24.76 -3.16
N PRO A 189 -2.20 -25.71 -4.06
CA PRO A 189 -3.58 -25.93 -4.47
C PRO A 189 -4.58 -26.14 -3.31
N PRO A 190 -4.28 -26.89 -2.25
CA PRO A 190 -5.19 -27.01 -1.11
C PRO A 190 -5.50 -25.70 -0.42
N VAL A 191 -4.50 -24.79 -0.33
CA VAL A 191 -4.69 -23.46 0.25
C VAL A 191 -5.55 -22.59 -0.66
N VAL A 192 -5.28 -22.59 -1.98
CA VAL A 192 -6.12 -21.90 -2.96
C VAL A 192 -7.57 -22.38 -2.88
N ALA A 193 -7.78 -23.71 -2.82
CA ALA A 193 -9.11 -24.27 -2.71
C ALA A 193 -9.81 -23.88 -1.40
N ALA A 194 -9.08 -23.83 -0.28
CA ALA A 194 -9.62 -23.43 1.02
C ALA A 194 -10.02 -21.95 1.03
N ILE A 195 -9.15 -21.07 0.52
CA ILE A 195 -9.43 -19.61 0.41
C ILE A 195 -10.70 -19.39 -0.44
N LEU A 196 -10.72 -19.93 -1.66
CA LEU A 196 -11.85 -19.76 -2.57
C LEU A 196 -13.15 -20.31 -1.96
N HIS A 197 -13.10 -21.48 -1.35
CA HIS A 197 -14.28 -22.08 -0.70
C HIS A 197 -14.75 -21.20 0.47
N GLY A 198 -13.85 -20.80 1.38
CA GLY A 198 -14.20 -20.00 2.55
C GLY A 198 -14.82 -18.64 2.18
N VAL A 199 -14.24 -17.95 1.19
CA VAL A 199 -14.75 -16.66 0.73
C VAL A 199 -16.06 -16.78 -0.04
N LEU A 200 -16.20 -17.78 -0.91
CA LEU A 200 -17.41 -17.94 -1.76
C LEU A 200 -18.63 -18.48 -1.00
N VAL A 201 -18.43 -19.26 0.07
CA VAL A 201 -19.52 -19.88 0.84
C VAL A 201 -19.80 -19.11 2.14
N GLY A 202 -18.85 -18.31 2.61
CA GLY A 202 -18.99 -17.47 3.81
C GLY A 202 -19.92 -16.26 3.58
N PRO A 203 -20.16 -15.46 4.64
CA PRO A 203 -20.88 -14.20 4.49
C PRO A 203 -20.07 -13.23 3.61
N VAL A 204 -20.67 -12.82 2.49
CA VAL A 204 -19.96 -11.93 1.55
C VAL A 204 -19.82 -10.54 2.16
N VAL A 205 -20.93 -9.87 2.48
CA VAL A 205 -20.90 -8.52 3.05
C VAL A 205 -21.89 -8.39 4.20
N PRO A 206 -21.72 -7.42 5.11
CA PRO A 206 -22.73 -7.08 6.12
C PRO A 206 -24.06 -6.70 5.47
N SER A 207 -25.16 -6.89 6.18
CA SER A 207 -26.49 -6.52 5.69
C SER A 207 -26.59 -5.04 5.33
N GLU A 208 -27.53 -4.67 4.46
CA GLU A 208 -27.77 -3.27 4.08
C GLU A 208 -28.06 -2.40 5.31
N SER A 209 -28.82 -2.92 6.29
CA SER A 209 -29.10 -2.19 7.53
C SER A 209 -27.84 -1.89 8.35
N GLN A 210 -26.89 -2.84 8.40
CA GLN A 210 -25.60 -2.61 9.05
C GLN A 210 -24.77 -1.57 8.28
N ARG A 211 -24.73 -1.65 6.94
CA ARG A 211 -24.01 -0.68 6.10
C ARG A 211 -24.57 0.74 6.25
N ARG A 212 -25.90 0.90 6.31
CA ARG A 212 -26.57 2.18 6.57
C ARG A 212 -26.26 2.76 7.96
N GLY A 213 -25.86 1.93 8.90
CA GLY A 213 -25.41 2.36 10.24
C GLY A 213 -23.93 2.75 10.33
N MET A 214 -23.16 2.63 9.25
CA MET A 214 -21.75 3.01 9.22
C MET A 214 -21.61 4.51 8.92
N ILE A 215 -21.47 5.32 9.96
CA ILE A 215 -21.47 6.79 9.89
C ILE A 215 -20.08 7.42 9.76
N MET A 216 -19.02 6.60 9.73
CA MET A 216 -17.66 7.11 9.50
C MET A 216 -17.49 7.57 8.05
N PRO A 217 -16.58 8.54 7.77
CA PRO A 217 -16.22 8.93 6.41
C PRO A 217 -15.82 7.72 5.57
N ALA A 218 -16.31 7.65 4.34
CA ALA A 218 -15.98 6.55 3.43
C ALA A 218 -15.64 7.07 2.02
N LEU A 219 -14.61 6.50 1.40
CA LEU A 219 -14.29 6.68 -0.01
C LEU A 219 -14.50 5.36 -0.72
N VAL A 220 -15.43 5.35 -1.67
CA VAL A 220 -15.73 4.19 -2.51
C VAL A 220 -15.19 4.43 -3.91
N ILE A 221 -14.36 3.53 -4.43
CA ILE A 221 -13.76 3.65 -5.76
C ILE A 221 -14.24 2.49 -6.63
N GLY A 222 -15.07 2.80 -7.62
CA GLY A 222 -15.53 1.86 -8.62
C GLY A 222 -14.74 1.99 -9.91
N HIS A 223 -14.69 0.93 -10.72
CA HIS A 223 -13.94 0.87 -11.97
C HIS A 223 -14.89 0.65 -13.15
N ALA A 224 -14.96 1.60 -14.08
CA ALA A 224 -15.97 1.62 -15.15
C ALA A 224 -15.90 0.44 -16.12
N LEU A 225 -14.69 -0.10 -16.38
CA LEU A 225 -14.46 -1.17 -17.35
C LEU A 225 -14.22 -2.54 -16.70
N ASP A 226 -14.47 -2.67 -15.40
CA ASP A 226 -14.30 -3.93 -14.69
C ASP A 226 -15.59 -4.78 -14.77
N LYS A 227 -15.49 -5.97 -15.35
CA LYS A 227 -16.60 -6.92 -15.45
C LYS A 227 -16.74 -7.84 -14.23
N LEU A 228 -15.70 -7.93 -13.41
CA LEU A 228 -15.72 -8.74 -12.19
C LEU A 228 -16.28 -7.93 -11.01
N HIS A 229 -15.93 -6.63 -10.95
CA HIS A 229 -16.39 -5.70 -9.92
C HIS A 229 -17.31 -4.66 -10.58
N GLU A 230 -18.59 -4.99 -10.68
CA GLU A 230 -19.54 -4.11 -11.36
C GLU A 230 -19.59 -2.72 -10.69
N PHE A 231 -19.42 -1.66 -11.47
CA PHE A 231 -19.50 -0.27 -10.98
C PHE A 231 -20.79 0.02 -10.21
N ARG A 232 -21.85 -0.74 -10.51
CA ARG A 232 -23.11 -0.67 -9.80
C ARG A 232 -22.96 -0.97 -8.31
N ASP A 233 -22.13 -1.94 -7.92
CA ASP A 233 -21.87 -2.25 -6.53
C ASP A 233 -21.21 -1.08 -5.80
N ALA A 234 -20.24 -0.42 -6.42
CA ALA A 234 -19.61 0.78 -5.86
C ALA A 234 -20.60 1.92 -5.67
N ARG A 235 -21.44 2.15 -6.67
CA ARG A 235 -22.47 3.19 -6.63
C ARG A 235 -23.54 2.91 -5.57
N ASP A 236 -24.00 1.66 -5.48
CA ASP A 236 -25.04 1.29 -4.52
C ASP A 236 -24.47 1.29 -3.09
N LEU A 237 -23.21 0.87 -2.90
CA LEU A 237 -22.53 0.98 -1.61
C LEU A 237 -22.38 2.44 -1.16
N ALA A 238 -21.92 3.33 -2.08
CA ALA A 238 -21.80 4.75 -1.76
C ALA A 238 -23.13 5.42 -1.39
N ARG A 239 -24.25 4.91 -1.90
CA ARG A 239 -25.61 5.38 -1.52
C ARG A 239 -26.07 4.84 -0.16
N GLN A 240 -25.55 3.68 0.24
CA GLN A 240 -25.91 3.04 1.52
C GLN A 240 -25.13 3.60 2.70
N LEU A 241 -23.87 3.98 2.47
CA LEU A 241 -23.01 4.60 3.48
C LEU A 241 -23.32 6.10 3.58
N PRO A 242 -23.76 6.63 4.75
CA PRO A 242 -24.23 8.01 4.89
C PRO A 242 -23.19 9.09 4.52
N GLU A 243 -21.92 8.84 4.86
CA GLU A 243 -20.80 9.77 4.69
C GLU A 243 -19.84 9.33 3.57
N ALA A 244 -20.38 8.70 2.50
CA ALA A 244 -19.54 8.18 1.42
C ALA A 244 -19.39 9.16 0.27
N GLN A 245 -18.16 9.20 -0.26
CA GLN A 245 -17.80 9.78 -1.55
C GLN A 245 -17.57 8.65 -2.56
N LEU A 246 -18.03 8.84 -3.80
CA LEU A 246 -17.82 7.89 -4.90
C LEU A 246 -16.83 8.47 -5.90
N LEU A 247 -15.77 7.73 -6.19
CA LEU A 247 -14.87 8.00 -7.30
C LEU A 247 -14.98 6.94 -8.38
N GLU A 248 -14.82 7.35 -9.63
CA GLU A 248 -14.78 6.48 -10.79
C GLU A 248 -13.35 6.39 -11.34
N ALA A 249 -12.78 5.19 -11.29
CA ALA A 249 -11.53 4.85 -11.95
C ALA A 249 -11.82 4.26 -13.34
N HIS A 250 -10.95 4.55 -14.31
CA HIS A 250 -11.15 4.12 -15.70
C HIS A 250 -10.83 2.63 -15.91
N HIS A 251 -9.84 2.09 -15.20
CA HIS A 251 -9.44 0.67 -15.31
C HIS A 251 -8.85 0.13 -14.00
N ILE A 252 -8.86 -1.20 -13.86
CA ILE A 252 -8.53 -1.93 -12.62
C ILE A 252 -7.14 -1.65 -12.01
N LEU A 253 -6.19 -1.18 -12.79
CA LEU A 253 -4.84 -0.87 -12.33
C LEU A 253 -4.56 0.63 -12.23
N GLU A 254 -5.56 1.50 -12.37
CA GLU A 254 -5.34 2.95 -12.41
C GLU A 254 -4.64 3.45 -11.14
N LEU A 255 -5.12 3.02 -9.96
CA LEU A 255 -4.51 3.42 -8.69
C LEU A 255 -3.06 2.91 -8.52
N ARG A 256 -2.67 1.82 -9.20
CA ARG A 256 -1.32 1.24 -9.10
C ARG A 256 -0.37 1.73 -10.18
N THR A 257 -0.90 2.27 -11.28
CA THR A 257 -0.07 2.65 -12.43
C THR A 257 -0.10 4.13 -12.75
N ARG A 258 -1.23 4.82 -12.55
CA ARG A 258 -1.46 6.24 -12.87
C ARG A 258 -2.46 6.90 -11.92
N PRO A 259 -2.21 6.93 -10.60
CA PRO A 259 -3.16 7.45 -9.61
C PRO A 259 -3.33 8.97 -9.67
N GLU A 260 -2.52 9.70 -10.43
CA GLU A 260 -2.42 11.16 -10.42
C GLU A 260 -3.79 11.83 -10.65
N ARG A 261 -4.63 11.26 -11.50
CA ARG A 261 -5.97 11.80 -11.80
C ARG A 261 -6.91 11.74 -10.61
N LEU A 262 -6.85 10.65 -9.82
CA LEU A 262 -7.72 10.43 -8.66
C LEU A 262 -7.11 10.96 -7.36
N TRP A 263 -5.81 11.29 -7.38
CA TRP A 263 -5.07 11.59 -6.17
C TRP A 263 -5.55 12.84 -5.43
N PRO A 264 -5.98 13.95 -6.09
CA PRO A 264 -6.50 15.12 -5.41
C PRO A 264 -7.70 14.81 -4.50
N GLU A 265 -8.66 14.03 -4.99
CA GLU A 265 -9.85 13.61 -4.24
C GLU A 265 -9.50 12.61 -3.13
N ILE A 266 -8.60 11.66 -3.41
CA ILE A 266 -8.09 10.73 -2.41
C ILE A 266 -7.39 11.50 -1.29
N SER A 267 -6.49 12.42 -1.62
CA SER A 267 -5.78 13.25 -0.64
C SER A 267 -6.73 14.12 0.20
N ALA A 268 -7.79 14.67 -0.42
CA ALA A 268 -8.83 15.41 0.30
C ALA A 268 -9.58 14.53 1.31
N PHE A 269 -9.97 13.32 0.89
CA PHE A 269 -10.60 12.34 1.79
C PHE A 269 -9.67 11.95 2.96
N LEU A 270 -8.39 11.70 2.70
CA LEU A 270 -7.41 11.36 3.72
C LEU A 270 -7.29 12.46 4.78
N ARG A 271 -7.25 13.74 4.36
CA ARG A 271 -7.25 14.88 5.29
C ARG A 271 -8.54 14.97 6.11
N GLN A 272 -9.70 14.78 5.46
CA GLN A 272 -11.00 14.74 6.17
C GLN A 272 -11.01 13.69 7.29
N VAL A 273 -10.50 12.47 7.03
CA VAL A 273 -10.42 11.41 8.04
C VAL A 273 -9.50 11.81 9.21
N GLN A 274 -8.36 12.44 8.93
CA GLN A 274 -7.45 12.92 9.98
C GLN A 274 -8.10 14.02 10.83
N GLU A 275 -8.81 14.96 10.23
CA GLU A 275 -9.52 16.04 10.92
C GLU A 275 -10.62 15.49 11.84
N VAL A 276 -11.45 14.57 11.33
CA VAL A 276 -12.53 13.93 12.13
C VAL A 276 -11.95 13.13 13.30
N ALA A 277 -10.84 12.38 13.09
CA ALA A 277 -10.21 11.62 14.15
C ALA A 277 -9.63 12.52 15.27
N LEU A 278 -9.04 13.67 14.92
CA LEU A 278 -8.54 14.65 15.86
C LEU A 278 -9.67 15.29 16.69
N ASP A 279 -10.79 15.64 16.06
CA ASP A 279 -11.96 16.20 16.75
C ASP A 279 -12.59 15.22 17.72
N THR A 280 -12.58 13.93 17.42
CA THR A 280 -13.14 12.86 18.25
C THR A 280 -12.26 12.59 19.49
N GLN A 281 -10.95 12.78 19.39
CA GLN A 281 -10.00 12.62 20.49
C GLN A 281 -9.89 13.84 21.40
N ALA A 282 -10.54 14.96 21.10
CA ALA A 282 -10.43 16.24 21.80
C ALA A 282 -11.58 16.62 22.72
N PRO A 283 -11.78 15.98 23.92
CA PRO A 283 -12.33 16.67 25.05
C PRO A 283 -11.28 17.31 26.00
N THR A 284 -9.98 16.98 25.87
CA THR A 284 -8.95 17.41 26.86
C THR A 284 -7.73 18.17 26.30
N ALA A 285 -7.63 18.39 24.99
CA ALA A 285 -6.44 19.03 24.38
C ALA A 285 -6.78 20.17 23.40
N ARG A 286 -7.74 21.03 23.73
CA ARG A 286 -7.92 22.31 23.00
C ARG A 286 -6.95 23.34 23.53
N ILE A 287 -5.65 23.24 23.19
CA ILE A 287 -4.71 24.37 23.13
C ILE A 287 -3.71 24.06 22.01
N ALA A 288 -3.97 24.56 20.85
CA ALA A 288 -3.16 24.96 19.69
C ALA A 288 -3.90 24.55 18.41
N ALA A 289 -4.30 25.56 17.64
CA ALA A 289 -4.71 25.36 16.24
C ALA A 289 -3.62 24.59 15.48
N PRO A 290 -3.96 23.72 14.51
CA PRO A 290 -2.95 23.03 13.72
C PRO A 290 -2.17 24.08 12.90
N GLN A 291 -1.05 24.52 13.42
CA GLN A 291 0.04 24.98 12.58
C GLN A 291 0.36 23.79 11.67
N ALA A 292 0.48 24.04 10.38
CA ALA A 292 0.94 23.04 9.40
C ALA A 292 2.06 22.23 10.07
N GLN A 293 1.78 20.96 10.38
CA GLN A 293 2.70 20.13 11.15
C GLN A 293 4.01 20.11 10.35
N ALA A 294 5.08 20.56 10.95
CA ALA A 294 6.40 20.50 10.33
C ALA A 294 6.63 19.04 9.94
N GLU A 295 6.97 18.80 8.68
CA GLU A 295 7.27 17.48 8.14
C GLU A 295 8.22 16.73 9.08
N SER A 296 7.84 15.54 9.54
CA SER A 296 8.69 14.76 10.44
C SER A 296 9.97 14.32 9.73
N ALA A 297 11.04 14.08 10.49
CA ALA A 297 12.29 13.55 9.92
C ALA A 297 12.06 12.24 9.16
N GLY A 298 11.14 11.38 9.63
CA GLY A 298 10.75 10.15 8.97
C GLY A 298 10.04 10.37 7.63
N GLN A 299 9.10 11.31 7.56
CA GLN A 299 8.42 11.69 6.32
C GLN A 299 9.39 12.31 5.29
N LEU A 300 10.26 13.20 5.73
CA LEU A 300 11.30 13.79 4.86
C LEU A 300 12.20 12.70 4.28
N ARG A 301 12.66 11.76 5.11
CA ARG A 301 13.49 10.64 4.68
C ARG A 301 12.77 9.75 3.67
N LEU A 302 11.51 9.40 3.92
CA LEU A 302 10.69 8.60 3.01
C LEU A 302 10.57 9.28 1.64
N ARG A 303 10.22 10.57 1.60
CA ARG A 303 10.13 11.35 0.36
C ARG A 303 11.46 11.37 -0.39
N PHE A 304 12.56 11.58 0.32
CA PHE A 304 13.91 11.56 -0.25
C PHE A 304 14.24 10.19 -0.87
N GLU A 305 14.00 9.07 -0.18
CA GLU A 305 14.26 7.72 -0.67
C GLU A 305 13.42 7.39 -1.92
N LEU A 306 12.16 7.81 -1.95
CA LEU A 306 11.28 7.67 -3.12
C LEU A 306 11.79 8.50 -4.30
N ALA A 307 12.22 9.75 -4.07
CA ALA A 307 12.79 10.59 -5.11
C ALA A 307 14.11 10.02 -5.67
N VAL A 308 14.99 9.50 -4.81
CA VAL A 308 16.23 8.81 -5.22
C VAL A 308 15.90 7.59 -6.08
N LYS A 309 14.92 6.78 -5.67
CA LYS A 309 14.48 5.61 -6.42
C LYS A 309 13.94 6.00 -7.79
N LYS A 310 13.10 7.05 -7.87
CA LYS A 310 12.55 7.59 -9.12
C LYS A 310 13.67 8.06 -10.08
N VAL A 311 14.63 8.81 -9.59
CA VAL A 311 15.77 9.30 -10.39
C VAL A 311 16.64 8.14 -10.89
N ARG A 312 16.91 7.12 -10.07
CA ARG A 312 17.71 5.95 -10.47
C ARG A 312 17.00 5.04 -11.47
N SER A 313 15.68 4.98 -11.46
CA SER A 313 14.87 4.16 -12.37
C SER A 313 14.50 4.88 -13.67
N ALA A 314 14.85 6.16 -13.81
CA ALA A 314 14.57 6.92 -15.03
C ALA A 314 15.32 6.32 -16.22
N PRO A 315 14.65 6.12 -17.39
CA PRO A 315 15.30 5.59 -18.58
C PRO A 315 16.44 6.51 -19.06
N ALA A 316 17.56 5.93 -19.47
CA ALA A 316 18.70 6.70 -19.97
C ALA A 316 18.40 7.48 -21.27
N ASP A 317 17.41 7.02 -22.03
CA ASP A 317 16.88 7.57 -23.28
C ASP A 317 15.55 8.32 -23.11
N GLY A 318 15.17 8.62 -21.87
CA GLY A 318 13.96 9.37 -21.54
C GLY A 318 13.94 10.81 -22.10
N PRO A 319 12.78 11.49 -22.00
CA PRO A 319 12.59 12.84 -22.56
C PRO A 319 13.49 13.91 -21.90
N PHE A 320 13.97 13.64 -20.68
CA PHE A 320 14.86 14.53 -19.94
C PHE A 320 16.29 14.01 -19.90
N LYS A 321 17.23 14.82 -20.40
CA LYS A 321 18.66 14.54 -20.33
C LYS A 321 19.34 15.49 -19.35
N PRO A 322 19.57 15.07 -18.08
CA PRO A 322 20.18 15.94 -17.09
C PRO A 322 21.60 16.34 -17.49
N SER A 323 21.92 17.64 -17.30
CA SER A 323 23.27 18.15 -17.48
C SER A 323 24.27 17.46 -16.54
N ASN A 324 25.56 17.48 -16.88
CA ASN A 324 26.59 16.94 -15.99
C ASN A 324 26.65 17.69 -14.66
N GLU A 325 26.37 18.98 -14.67
CA GLU A 325 26.30 19.80 -13.47
C GLU A 325 25.16 19.33 -12.54
N LEU A 326 23.95 19.13 -13.08
CA LEU A 326 22.82 18.60 -12.32
C LEU A 326 23.11 17.21 -11.75
N LYS A 327 23.72 16.32 -12.54
CA LYS A 327 24.14 14.98 -12.07
C LYS A 327 25.11 15.05 -10.90
N LEU A 328 26.09 15.94 -10.96
CA LEU A 328 27.08 16.14 -9.89
C LEU A 328 26.41 16.76 -8.64
N LYS A 329 25.52 17.74 -8.83
CA LYS A 329 24.75 18.34 -7.72
C LYS A 329 23.88 17.32 -7.02
N MET A 330 23.13 16.50 -7.77
CA MET A 330 22.29 15.42 -7.22
C MET A 330 23.14 14.37 -6.50
N TYR A 331 24.29 14.00 -7.07
CA TYR A 331 25.25 13.11 -6.42
C TYR A 331 25.76 13.67 -5.10
N ALA A 332 26.14 14.94 -5.05
CA ALA A 332 26.67 15.61 -3.86
C ALA A 332 25.62 15.64 -2.73
N LEU A 333 24.39 16.07 -3.05
CA LEU A 333 23.28 16.11 -2.09
C LEU A 333 22.91 14.71 -1.58
N TYR A 334 22.88 13.72 -2.46
CA TYR A 334 22.65 12.33 -2.05
C TYR A 334 23.73 11.83 -1.07
N ARG A 335 25.01 12.06 -1.40
CA ARG A 335 26.11 11.63 -0.52
C ARG A 335 26.10 12.36 0.82
N GLN A 336 25.82 13.67 0.80
CA GLN A 336 25.70 14.47 2.03
C GLN A 336 24.56 13.98 2.93
N ALA A 337 23.41 13.64 2.32
CA ALA A 337 22.26 13.11 3.05
C ALA A 337 22.49 11.74 3.70
N ILE A 338 23.28 10.87 3.06
CA ILE A 338 23.48 9.48 3.50
C ILE A 338 24.78 9.30 4.31
N ASP A 339 25.88 9.89 3.83
CA ASP A 339 27.23 9.65 4.38
C ASP A 339 27.76 10.84 5.20
N GLY A 340 27.07 11.98 5.18
CA GLY A 340 27.51 13.22 5.82
C GLY A 340 28.64 13.89 5.05
N ASP A 341 29.51 14.62 5.76
CA ASP A 341 30.62 15.35 5.17
C ASP A 341 31.61 14.45 4.44
N VAL A 342 32.13 14.94 3.32
CA VAL A 342 33.13 14.23 2.52
C VAL A 342 34.34 13.85 3.37
N GLN A 343 34.73 12.56 3.30
CA GLN A 343 35.87 12.00 4.02
C GLN A 343 36.89 11.43 3.03
N GLY A 344 38.14 11.30 3.47
CA GLY A 344 39.23 10.70 2.71
C GLY A 344 39.98 11.70 1.84
N LYS A 345 40.97 11.19 1.09
CA LYS A 345 41.81 12.01 0.22
C LYS A 345 41.13 12.23 -1.14
N ARG A 346 41.27 13.44 -1.69
CA ARG A 346 40.81 13.78 -3.03
C ARG A 346 41.47 12.86 -4.06
N PRO A 347 40.73 12.24 -4.99
CA PRO A 347 41.27 11.38 -6.04
C PRO A 347 42.33 12.06 -6.91
N GLY A 348 43.26 11.28 -7.43
CA GLY A 348 44.37 11.75 -8.27
C GLY A 348 43.91 12.31 -9.63
N MET A 349 44.84 12.95 -10.36
CA MET A 349 44.53 13.62 -11.62
C MET A 349 44.08 12.66 -12.73
N LEU A 350 44.44 11.39 -12.64
CA LEU A 350 44.07 10.38 -13.64
C LEU A 350 42.64 9.87 -13.49
N ASP A 351 42.02 9.98 -12.28
CA ASP A 351 40.61 9.60 -12.05
C ASP A 351 39.71 10.82 -12.10
N VAL A 352 39.50 11.35 -13.27
CA VAL A 352 38.78 12.59 -13.51
C VAL A 352 37.34 12.53 -12.99
N VAL A 353 36.63 11.42 -13.18
CA VAL A 353 35.23 11.27 -12.77
C VAL A 353 35.11 11.25 -11.24
N ALA A 354 35.94 10.44 -10.56
CA ALA A 354 35.94 10.38 -9.10
C ALA A 354 36.33 11.73 -8.50
N ARG A 355 37.24 12.49 -9.14
CA ARG A 355 37.64 13.82 -8.71
C ARG A 355 36.48 14.83 -8.80
N TYR A 356 35.75 14.89 -9.92
CA TYR A 356 34.57 15.76 -10.02
C TYR A 356 33.50 15.41 -9.00
N LYS A 357 33.24 14.13 -8.77
CA LYS A 357 32.31 13.66 -7.73
C LYS A 357 32.75 14.08 -6.33
N TYR A 358 34.04 13.92 -6.01
CA TYR A 358 34.60 14.33 -4.73
C TYR A 358 34.48 15.84 -4.54
N ASP A 359 34.83 16.64 -5.54
CA ASP A 359 34.76 18.09 -5.48
C ASP A 359 33.32 18.59 -5.31
N ALA A 360 32.37 17.99 -6.05
CA ALA A 360 30.95 18.29 -5.88
C ALA A 360 30.43 17.96 -4.48
N TRP A 361 30.83 16.80 -3.92
CA TRP A 361 30.44 16.45 -2.55
C TRP A 361 31.10 17.36 -1.50
N ALA A 362 32.35 17.77 -1.71
CA ALA A 362 33.04 18.71 -0.86
C ALA A 362 32.34 20.10 -0.80
N MET A 363 31.66 20.50 -1.89
CA MET A 363 30.85 21.73 -1.91
C MET A 363 29.59 21.64 -1.04
N ALA A 364 29.09 20.43 -0.75
CA ALA A 364 27.94 20.22 0.11
C ALA A 364 28.33 20.08 1.62
N LYS A 365 29.62 20.13 1.95
CA LYS A 365 30.14 20.01 3.31
C LYS A 365 29.48 21.01 4.26
N GLY A 366 29.08 20.51 5.44
CA GLY A 366 28.45 21.32 6.51
C GLY A 366 26.94 21.41 6.39
N LEU A 367 26.31 20.90 5.31
CA LEU A 367 24.85 20.72 5.28
C LEU A 367 24.44 19.60 6.21
N SER A 368 23.36 19.79 6.97
CA SER A 368 22.72 18.69 7.70
C SER A 368 22.17 17.64 6.74
N ALA A 369 21.99 16.41 7.22
CA ALA A 369 21.35 15.36 6.40
C ALA A 369 19.95 15.78 5.93
N GLU A 370 19.18 16.41 6.80
CA GLU A 370 17.83 16.91 6.47
C GLU A 370 17.86 18.02 5.42
N ASP A 371 18.76 18.99 5.52
CA ASP A 371 18.88 20.07 4.53
C ASP A 371 19.32 19.53 3.16
N ALA A 372 20.22 18.55 3.16
CA ALA A 372 20.63 17.88 1.94
C ALA A 372 19.46 17.11 1.28
N MET A 373 18.62 16.43 2.07
CA MET A 373 17.40 15.77 1.59
C MET A 373 16.41 16.77 1.00
N ARG A 374 16.13 17.88 1.70
CA ARG A 374 15.22 18.94 1.20
C ARG A 374 15.71 19.52 -0.12
N LYS A 375 16.99 19.87 -0.22
CA LYS A 375 17.59 20.38 -1.46
C LYS A 375 17.55 19.37 -2.60
N TYR A 376 17.74 18.08 -2.31
CA TYR A 376 17.58 17.02 -3.30
C TYR A 376 16.15 16.98 -3.86
N LEU A 377 15.15 17.03 -2.98
CA LEU A 377 13.73 17.04 -3.35
C LEU A 377 13.37 18.28 -4.19
N GLU A 378 13.91 19.45 -3.85
CA GLU A 378 13.72 20.67 -4.63
C GLU A 378 14.26 20.54 -6.08
N GLU A 379 15.44 19.93 -6.26
CA GLU A 379 15.98 19.71 -7.60
C GLU A 379 15.14 18.70 -8.40
N VAL A 380 14.62 17.64 -7.76
CA VAL A 380 13.70 16.70 -8.41
C VAL A 380 12.42 17.40 -8.84
N ALA A 381 11.83 18.24 -7.98
CA ALA A 381 10.61 19.00 -8.30
C ALA A 381 10.80 19.96 -9.48
N LYS A 382 11.97 20.63 -9.58
CA LYS A 382 12.31 21.49 -10.74
C LYS A 382 12.34 20.70 -12.04
N VAL A 383 12.90 19.50 -12.02
CA VAL A 383 12.95 18.61 -13.19
C VAL A 383 11.55 18.17 -13.59
N GLU A 384 10.70 17.82 -12.62
CA GLU A 384 9.32 17.42 -12.87
C GLU A 384 8.48 18.54 -13.48
N GLN A 385 8.67 19.79 -13.02
CA GLN A 385 8.01 20.97 -13.59
C GLN A 385 8.44 21.27 -15.04
N GLN A 386 9.63 20.85 -15.45
CA GLN A 386 10.10 20.99 -16.84
C GLN A 386 9.56 19.91 -17.78
N LEU A 387 9.04 18.81 -17.23
CA LEU A 387 8.53 17.66 -17.98
C LEU A 387 7.01 17.66 -18.13
N GLY A 388 6.28 18.39 -17.28
CA GLY A 388 4.82 18.54 -17.30
C GLY A 388 4.39 19.76 -18.00
#